data_2d03b12a22fc3e68b123ffd6bbe22422
#
_entry.id   2d03b12a22fc3e68b123ffd6bbe22422
#
_cell.length_a   1.000
_cell.length_b   1.000
_cell.length_c   1.000
_cell.angle_alpha   90.00
_cell.angle_beta   90.00
_cell.angle_gamma   90.00
#
_symmetry.space_group_name_H-M   'P 1'
#
loop_
_entity.id
_entity.type
_entity.pdbx_description
1 polymer ?
#
loop_
_entity_poly.entity_id
_entity_poly.type
_entity_poly.pdbx_seq_one_letter_code
_entity_poly.pdbx_strand_id
1 'polypeptide(L)'
;MNTEPEFEVAAVVYRNGQHDRRALADFARELADDGCRIGGMVQESSFDDQGRRTHIDSVDLATGERVMINQPSRLGPDAKECTLDTAALSDAGAPLRRALRERPDLVIAEKFGEQEESGAGLVDDILSVIAEGLTILVLVPEEALACWREVTGGGIAELPCETSALRRWWRDRSVARLS
;
A
#
# COMPACT_ATOMS: atom_id res chain seq x y z
N MET A 1 20.39 23.81 -14.24
CA MET A 1 19.21 23.55 -13.39
C MET A 1 18.92 22.07 -13.43
N ASN A 2 19.18 21.40 -12.34
CA ASN A 2 18.83 19.99 -12.22
C ASN A 2 17.34 19.88 -11.97
N THR A 3 16.59 19.58 -12.99
CA THR A 3 15.24 19.04 -12.82
C THR A 3 15.40 17.58 -12.48
N GLU A 4 15.62 17.27 -11.21
CA GLU A 4 15.46 15.89 -10.77
C GLU A 4 14.04 15.44 -11.07
N PRO A 5 13.82 14.22 -11.58
CA PRO A 5 12.47 13.72 -11.77
C PRO A 5 11.79 13.70 -10.42
N GLU A 6 10.78 14.53 -10.25
CA GLU A 6 9.99 14.61 -9.01
C GLU A 6 9.11 13.38 -8.84
N PHE A 7 9.72 12.26 -8.49
CA PHE A 7 8.97 11.19 -7.87
C PHE A 7 8.96 11.44 -6.35
N GLU A 8 7.86 11.13 -5.72
CA GLU A 8 7.74 11.25 -4.28
C GLU A 8 7.32 9.91 -3.67
N VAL A 9 8.01 9.57 -2.61
CA VAL A 9 7.69 8.41 -1.79
C VAL A 9 7.17 8.91 -0.45
N ALA A 10 6.07 8.37 0.02
CA ALA A 10 5.59 8.63 1.36
C ALA A 10 5.13 7.35 2.06
N ALA A 11 5.50 7.24 3.33
CA ALA A 11 4.94 6.25 4.23
C ALA A 11 3.63 6.79 4.82
N VAL A 12 2.57 6.04 4.69
CA VAL A 12 1.29 6.30 5.35
C VAL A 12 1.30 5.51 6.64
N VAL A 13 1.51 6.18 7.76
CA VAL A 13 1.75 5.56 9.07
C VAL A 13 0.44 5.38 9.81
N TYR A 14 0.22 4.18 10.35
CA TYR A 14 -0.96 3.88 11.14
C TYR A 14 -0.63 3.15 12.44
N ARG A 15 -1.50 3.32 13.43
CA ARG A 15 -1.54 2.53 14.66
C ARG A 15 -2.72 1.60 14.64
N ASN A 16 -2.57 0.39 15.18
CA ASN A 16 -3.68 -0.53 15.32
C ASN A 16 -4.84 0.11 16.11
N GLY A 17 -6.04 0.08 15.52
CA GLY A 17 -7.25 0.65 16.11
C GLY A 17 -7.43 2.17 16.01
N GLN A 18 -6.48 2.91 15.47
CA GLN A 18 -6.51 4.39 15.40
C GLN A 18 -6.41 4.96 13.99
N HIS A 19 -6.62 4.16 12.96
CA HIS A 19 -6.52 4.62 11.58
C HIS A 19 -7.82 4.40 10.82
N ASP A 20 -8.05 5.23 9.84
CA ASP A 20 -9.10 5.00 8.85
C ASP A 20 -8.66 3.89 7.89
N ARG A 21 -9.20 2.69 8.11
CA ARG A 21 -8.84 1.48 7.32
C ARG A 21 -9.15 1.60 5.83
N ARG A 22 -9.95 2.58 5.44
CA ARG A 22 -10.36 2.79 4.05
C ARG A 22 -9.68 4.00 3.42
N ALA A 23 -8.88 4.74 4.17
CA ALA A 23 -8.32 6.01 3.71
C ALA A 23 -7.58 5.88 2.38
N LEU A 24 -6.73 4.87 2.21
CA LEU A 24 -6.01 4.64 0.95
C LEU A 24 -6.94 4.23 -0.20
N ALA A 25 -7.87 3.32 0.06
CA ALA A 25 -8.81 2.87 -0.97
C ALA A 25 -9.75 4.00 -1.42
N ASP A 26 -10.25 4.79 -0.49
CA ASP A 26 -11.11 5.93 -0.78
C ASP A 26 -10.34 7.03 -1.53
N PHE A 27 -9.12 7.32 -1.10
CA PHE A 27 -8.23 8.26 -1.78
C PHE A 27 -7.89 7.82 -3.22
N ALA A 28 -7.55 6.54 -3.41
CA ALA A 28 -7.29 5.98 -4.74
C ALA A 28 -8.51 6.12 -5.66
N ARG A 29 -9.70 5.86 -5.15
CA ARG A 29 -10.95 6.00 -5.90
C ARG A 29 -11.20 7.46 -6.30
N GLU A 30 -11.02 8.40 -5.38
CA GLU A 30 -11.15 9.84 -5.67
C GLU A 30 -10.22 10.28 -6.81
N LEU A 31 -8.94 9.89 -6.74
CA LEU A 31 -7.99 10.25 -7.79
C LEU A 31 -8.32 9.60 -9.14
N ALA A 32 -8.80 8.36 -9.14
CA ALA A 32 -9.24 7.69 -10.36
C ALA A 32 -10.45 8.39 -10.99
N ASP A 33 -11.40 8.83 -10.16
CA ASP A 33 -12.56 9.62 -10.61
C ASP A 33 -12.14 10.97 -11.20
N ASP A 34 -11.05 11.55 -10.70
CA ASP A 34 -10.44 12.78 -11.24
C ASP A 34 -9.57 12.55 -12.49
N GLY A 35 -9.50 11.32 -12.98
CA GLY A 35 -8.79 10.95 -14.21
C GLY A 35 -7.32 10.57 -14.01
N CYS A 36 -6.84 10.44 -12.78
CA CYS A 36 -5.49 9.93 -12.51
C CYS A 36 -5.40 8.42 -12.75
N ARG A 37 -4.29 7.98 -13.32
CA ARG A 37 -3.99 6.54 -13.45
C ARG A 37 -3.36 6.05 -12.16
N ILE A 38 -4.03 5.12 -11.50
CA ILE A 38 -3.59 4.55 -10.23
C ILE A 38 -3.20 3.09 -10.44
N GLY A 39 -2.04 2.72 -9.90
CA GLY A 39 -1.55 1.34 -9.90
C GLY A 39 -1.27 0.85 -8.49
N GLY A 40 -0.88 -0.41 -8.38
CA GLY A 40 -0.60 -1.05 -7.11
C GLY A 40 -1.81 -1.73 -6.51
N MET A 41 -1.85 -1.85 -5.18
CA MET A 41 -2.91 -2.60 -4.50
C MET A 41 -3.26 -1.99 -3.15
N VAL A 42 -4.49 -2.27 -2.74
CA VAL A 42 -4.99 -2.07 -1.37
C VAL A 42 -5.52 -3.39 -0.81
N GLN A 43 -5.60 -3.47 0.51
CA GLN A 43 -6.20 -4.61 1.20
C GLN A 43 -7.62 -4.26 1.65
N GLU A 44 -8.56 -5.12 1.36
CA GLU A 44 -9.94 -5.00 1.82
C GLU A 44 -10.33 -6.20 2.68
N SER A 45 -10.83 -5.92 3.88
CA SER A 45 -11.34 -6.95 4.80
C SER A 45 -12.83 -7.14 4.60
N SER A 46 -13.25 -8.40 4.53
CA SER A 46 -14.67 -8.78 4.55
C SER A 46 -15.08 -9.25 5.94
N PHE A 47 -16.32 -8.99 6.32
CA PHE A 47 -16.87 -9.32 7.63
C PHE A 47 -18.19 -10.07 7.47
N ASP A 48 -18.48 -10.97 8.43
CA ASP A 48 -19.78 -11.63 8.54
C ASP A 48 -20.83 -10.74 9.22
N ASP A 49 -22.06 -11.25 9.31
CA ASP A 49 -23.20 -10.54 9.95
C ASP A 49 -22.97 -10.25 11.44
N GLN A 50 -21.98 -10.89 12.06
CA GLN A 50 -21.60 -10.69 13.47
C GLN A 50 -20.38 -9.76 13.63
N GLY A 51 -19.91 -9.16 12.52
CA GLY A 51 -18.77 -8.25 12.53
C GLY A 51 -17.42 -8.96 12.66
N ARG A 52 -17.34 -10.27 12.44
CA ARG A 52 -16.08 -11.02 12.47
C ARG A 52 -15.45 -11.01 11.07
N ARG A 53 -14.15 -10.73 11.03
CA ARG A 53 -13.43 -10.74 9.76
C ARG A 53 -13.39 -12.15 9.17
N THR A 54 -13.87 -12.31 7.94
CA THR A 54 -13.92 -13.58 7.22
C THR A 54 -12.69 -13.80 6.33
N HIS A 55 -12.24 -12.78 5.65
CA HIS A 55 -11.03 -12.85 4.81
C HIS A 55 -10.49 -11.45 4.50
N ILE A 56 -9.30 -11.42 3.93
CA ILE A 56 -8.67 -10.22 3.37
C ILE A 56 -8.37 -10.48 1.90
N ASP A 57 -8.77 -9.56 1.05
CA ASP A 57 -8.43 -9.53 -0.37
C ASP A 57 -7.37 -8.46 -0.63
N SER A 58 -6.41 -8.78 -1.50
CA SER A 58 -5.63 -7.79 -2.21
C SER A 58 -6.40 -7.37 -3.46
N VAL A 59 -6.61 -6.08 -3.62
CA VAL A 59 -7.34 -5.52 -4.76
C VAL A 59 -6.36 -4.75 -5.65
N ASP A 60 -6.21 -5.19 -6.89
CA ASP A 60 -5.44 -4.49 -7.91
C ASP A 60 -6.16 -3.20 -8.32
N LEU A 61 -5.55 -2.06 -8.10
CA LEU A 61 -6.15 -0.75 -8.36
C LEU A 61 -6.27 -0.42 -9.85
N ALA A 62 -5.45 -1.04 -10.69
CA ALA A 62 -5.51 -0.84 -12.15
C ALA A 62 -6.63 -1.65 -12.82
N THR A 63 -6.94 -2.83 -12.31
CA THR A 63 -7.87 -3.78 -12.94
C THR A 63 -9.12 -4.07 -12.12
N GLY A 64 -9.08 -3.83 -10.81
CA GLY A 64 -10.13 -4.26 -9.87
C GLY A 64 -10.10 -5.75 -9.53
N GLU A 65 -9.12 -6.50 -10.02
CA GLU A 65 -8.95 -7.92 -9.70
C GLU A 65 -8.70 -8.11 -8.21
N ARG A 66 -9.33 -9.13 -7.64
CA ARG A 66 -9.24 -9.44 -6.22
C ARG A 66 -8.59 -10.79 -6.02
N VAL A 67 -7.60 -10.84 -5.13
CA VAL A 67 -6.92 -12.08 -4.74
C VAL A 67 -7.03 -12.22 -3.22
N MET A 68 -7.61 -13.32 -2.77
CA MET A 68 -7.69 -13.62 -1.34
C MET A 68 -6.31 -13.96 -0.79
N ILE A 69 -5.83 -13.18 0.17
CA ILE A 69 -4.49 -13.32 0.75
C ILE A 69 -4.48 -13.88 2.17
N ASN A 70 -5.62 -13.91 2.83
CA ASN A 70 -5.78 -14.48 4.17
C ASN A 70 -7.13 -15.16 4.28
N GLN A 71 -7.12 -16.45 4.58
CA GLN A 71 -8.30 -17.21 5.00
C GLN A 71 -8.23 -17.42 6.51
N PRO A 72 -9.32 -17.11 7.26
CA PRO A 72 -9.38 -17.52 8.65
C PRO A 72 -9.30 -19.05 8.70
N SER A 73 -8.37 -19.56 9.51
CA SER A 73 -8.22 -20.98 9.74
C SER A 73 -9.58 -21.62 10.12
N ARG A 74 -9.96 -22.69 9.42
CA ARG A 74 -11.11 -23.54 9.80
C ARG A 74 -10.84 -24.33 11.09
N LEU A 75 -9.64 -24.23 11.63
CA LEU A 75 -9.21 -24.82 12.89
C LEU A 75 -9.53 -23.82 14.00
N GLY A 76 -10.35 -24.20 14.94
CA GLY A 76 -10.97 -23.45 16.03
C GLY A 76 -10.19 -22.31 16.72
N PRO A 77 -10.73 -21.72 17.81
CA PRO A 77 -10.24 -20.44 18.34
C PRO A 77 -8.81 -20.44 18.88
N ASP A 78 -8.14 -21.58 18.99
CA ASP A 78 -6.77 -21.74 19.49
C ASP A 78 -5.70 -21.84 18.38
N ALA A 79 -6.08 -21.79 17.11
CA ALA A 79 -5.12 -21.82 16.02
C ALA A 79 -4.48 -20.45 15.84
N LYS A 80 -3.33 -20.22 16.47
CA LYS A 80 -2.49 -19.02 16.32
C LYS A 80 -1.73 -18.98 14.97
N GLU A 81 -2.04 -19.84 14.04
CA GLU A 81 -1.42 -19.81 12.73
C GLU A 81 -2.21 -18.89 11.81
N CYS A 82 -1.69 -17.67 11.59
CA CYS A 82 -1.95 -16.95 10.38
C CYS A 82 -1.47 -17.83 9.22
N THR A 83 -2.36 -18.58 8.61
CA THR A 83 -2.08 -19.23 7.32
C THR A 83 -2.10 -18.16 6.23
N LEU A 84 -1.03 -17.37 6.18
CA LEU A 84 -0.72 -16.59 5.01
C LEU A 84 -0.38 -17.59 3.92
N ASP A 85 -1.19 -17.64 2.88
CA ASP A 85 -0.86 -18.37 1.67
C ASP A 85 0.32 -17.66 1.00
N THR A 86 1.53 -18.21 1.12
CA THR A 86 2.74 -17.62 0.54
C THR A 86 2.71 -17.58 -0.98
N ALA A 87 1.96 -18.48 -1.62
CA ALA A 87 1.73 -18.45 -3.07
C ALA A 87 0.81 -17.28 -3.45
N ALA A 88 -0.27 -17.04 -2.71
CA ALA A 88 -1.16 -15.90 -2.90
C ALA A 88 -0.41 -14.57 -2.67
N LEU A 89 0.50 -14.49 -1.71
CA LEU A 89 1.35 -13.31 -1.50
C LEU A 89 2.30 -13.05 -2.66
N SER A 90 2.84 -14.08 -3.30
CA SER A 90 3.67 -13.93 -4.50
C SER A 90 2.86 -13.34 -5.65
N ASP A 91 1.60 -13.76 -5.82
CA ASP A 91 0.67 -13.19 -6.80
C ASP A 91 0.22 -11.77 -6.40
N ALA A 92 0.14 -11.46 -5.11
CA ALA A 92 -0.21 -10.13 -4.61
C ALA A 92 0.79 -9.04 -5.03
N GLY A 93 2.03 -9.39 -5.37
CA GLY A 93 3.02 -8.48 -5.94
C GLY A 93 2.77 -8.13 -7.42
N ALA A 94 1.92 -8.86 -8.13
CA ALA A 94 1.65 -8.64 -9.54
C ALA A 94 1.16 -7.21 -9.86
N PRO A 95 0.32 -6.56 -9.05
CA PRO A 95 -0.07 -5.15 -9.28
C PRO A 95 1.11 -4.18 -9.25
N LEU A 96 2.09 -4.39 -8.38
CA LEU A 96 3.31 -3.55 -8.33
C LEU A 96 4.19 -3.77 -9.56
N ARG A 97 4.38 -5.00 -9.99
CA ARG A 97 5.11 -5.32 -11.21
C ARG A 97 4.40 -4.79 -12.46
N ARG A 98 3.07 -4.78 -12.47
CA ARG A 98 2.30 -4.12 -13.54
C ARG A 98 2.54 -2.61 -13.54
N ALA A 99 2.54 -1.96 -12.38
CA ALA A 99 2.82 -0.53 -12.26
C ALA A 99 4.20 -0.16 -12.81
N LEU A 100 5.21 -1.00 -12.65
CA LEU A 100 6.53 -0.80 -13.27
C LEU A 100 6.47 -0.71 -14.80
N ARG A 101 5.60 -1.50 -15.44
CA ARG A 101 5.43 -1.51 -16.89
C ARG A 101 4.57 -0.36 -17.39
N GLU A 102 3.48 -0.08 -16.69
CA GLU A 102 2.45 0.88 -17.12
C GLU A 102 2.73 2.31 -16.68
N ARG A 103 3.58 2.50 -15.69
CA ARG A 103 3.99 3.80 -15.11
C ARG A 103 2.79 4.72 -14.83
N PRO A 104 1.91 4.36 -13.90
CA PRO A 104 0.77 5.18 -13.52
C PRO A 104 1.21 6.48 -12.83
N ASP A 105 0.29 7.40 -12.61
CA ASP A 105 0.55 8.68 -11.95
C ASP A 105 0.84 8.49 -10.44
N LEU A 106 0.25 7.46 -9.83
CA LEU A 106 0.46 7.09 -8.44
C LEU A 106 0.40 5.57 -8.28
N VAL A 107 1.31 5.02 -7.50
CA VAL A 107 1.28 3.63 -7.03
C VAL A 107 0.93 3.61 -5.55
N ILE A 108 0.08 2.67 -5.15
CA ILE A 108 -0.24 2.42 -3.74
C ILE A 108 0.15 0.99 -3.39
N ALA A 109 0.85 0.81 -2.29
CA ALA A 109 1.20 -0.50 -1.76
C ALA A 109 0.68 -0.66 -0.33
N GLU A 110 -0.26 -1.51 -0.13
CA GLU A 110 -0.78 -1.91 1.17
C GLU A 110 -0.44 -3.38 1.40
N LYS A 111 0.50 -3.75 2.27
CA LYS A 111 1.23 -2.90 3.20
C LYS A 111 2.68 -3.37 3.36
N PHE A 112 3.51 -2.56 4.01
CA PHE A 112 4.80 -2.95 4.55
C PHE A 112 4.60 -3.46 6.00
N GLY A 113 4.54 -4.76 6.19
CA GLY A 113 4.27 -5.42 7.47
C GLY A 113 5.35 -6.41 7.88
N GLU A 114 5.02 -7.39 8.72
CA GLU A 114 5.99 -8.36 9.25
C GLU A 114 6.74 -9.14 8.18
N GLN A 115 6.10 -9.48 7.07
CA GLN A 115 6.76 -10.18 5.96
C GLN A 115 7.85 -9.30 5.33
N GLU A 116 7.56 -8.04 5.12
CA GLU A 116 8.45 -7.06 4.53
C GLU A 116 9.60 -6.74 5.48
N GLU A 117 9.36 -6.66 6.78
CA GLU A 117 10.41 -6.49 7.81
C GLU A 117 11.42 -7.65 7.80
N SER A 118 10.98 -8.85 7.48
CA SER A 118 11.85 -10.04 7.36
C SER A 118 12.56 -10.14 6.00
N GLY A 119 12.36 -9.17 5.10
CA GLY A 119 12.92 -9.17 3.75
C GLY A 119 12.16 -10.04 2.74
N ALA A 120 10.93 -10.42 3.07
CA ALA A 120 10.03 -11.22 2.23
C ALA A 120 8.82 -10.41 1.77
N GLY A 121 7.78 -11.07 1.29
CA GLY A 121 6.54 -10.42 0.86
C GLY A 121 6.74 -9.46 -0.29
N LEU A 122 6.26 -8.23 -0.13
CA LEU A 122 6.23 -7.20 -1.17
C LEU A 122 7.47 -6.28 -1.16
N VAL A 123 8.43 -6.49 -0.27
CA VAL A 123 9.54 -5.54 -0.07
C VAL A 123 10.33 -5.29 -1.36
N ASP A 124 10.67 -6.32 -2.09
CA ASP A 124 11.45 -6.18 -3.33
C ASP A 124 10.66 -5.45 -4.42
N ASP A 125 9.37 -5.75 -4.55
CA ASP A 125 8.48 -5.07 -5.51
C ASP A 125 8.32 -3.59 -5.14
N ILE A 126 8.14 -3.25 -3.86
CA ILE A 126 8.05 -1.87 -3.37
C ILE A 126 9.34 -1.11 -3.66
N LEU A 127 10.49 -1.69 -3.30
CA LEU A 127 11.80 -1.06 -3.53
C LEU A 127 12.10 -0.89 -5.04
N SER A 128 11.65 -1.82 -5.87
CA SER A 128 11.76 -1.70 -7.33
C SER A 128 10.95 -0.52 -7.87
N VAL A 129 9.73 -0.32 -7.37
CA VAL A 129 8.88 0.84 -7.75
C VAL A 129 9.56 2.15 -7.36
N ILE A 130 10.15 2.22 -6.17
CA ILE A 130 10.91 3.38 -5.69
C ILE A 130 12.14 3.63 -6.57
N ALA A 131 12.93 2.58 -6.84
CA ALA A 131 14.15 2.68 -7.64
C ALA A 131 13.89 3.13 -9.08
N GLU A 132 12.75 2.76 -9.66
CA GLU A 132 12.31 3.20 -10.99
C GLU A 132 11.74 4.63 -11.03
N GLY A 133 11.73 5.32 -9.91
CA GLY A 133 11.31 6.71 -9.83
C GLY A 133 9.80 6.92 -10.00
N LEU A 134 8.99 5.97 -9.61
CA LEU A 134 7.54 6.12 -9.56
C LEU A 134 7.10 6.76 -8.26
N THR A 135 6.06 7.56 -8.32
CA THR A 135 5.42 8.08 -7.10
C THR A 135 4.65 6.99 -6.41
N ILE A 136 4.93 6.76 -5.12
CA ILE A 136 4.34 5.67 -4.36
C ILE A 136 3.97 6.09 -2.94
N LEU A 137 2.78 5.64 -2.50
CA LEU A 137 2.34 5.64 -1.12
C LEU A 137 2.40 4.20 -0.58
N VAL A 138 3.06 4.00 0.54
CA VAL A 138 3.17 2.70 1.20
C VAL A 138 2.55 2.76 2.58
N LEU A 139 1.60 1.88 2.87
CA LEU A 139 1.02 1.76 4.20
C LEU A 139 2.00 1.05 5.14
N VAL A 140 2.42 1.74 6.19
CA VAL A 140 3.43 1.25 7.14
C VAL A 140 2.86 1.30 8.57
N PRO A 141 2.74 0.17 9.27
CA PRO A 141 2.39 0.22 10.68
C PRO A 141 3.50 0.88 11.50
N GLU A 142 3.14 1.59 12.55
CA GLU A 142 4.10 2.35 13.36
C GLU A 142 5.25 1.48 13.88
N GLU A 143 4.97 0.23 14.27
CA GLU A 143 5.96 -0.72 14.73
C GLU A 143 6.98 -1.13 13.65
N ALA A 144 6.64 -1.05 12.37
CA ALA A 144 7.53 -1.34 11.25
C ALA A 144 8.28 -0.11 10.72
N LEU A 145 8.00 1.07 11.26
CA LEU A 145 8.53 2.33 10.74
C LEU A 145 10.05 2.42 10.82
N ALA A 146 10.67 1.87 11.87
CA ALA A 146 12.12 1.84 12.01
C ALA A 146 12.77 1.01 10.89
N CYS A 147 12.23 -0.17 10.61
CA CYS A 147 12.68 -1.02 9.50
C CYS A 147 12.45 -0.35 8.15
N TRP A 148 11.28 0.28 7.94
CA TRP A 148 11.00 1.05 6.74
C TRP A 148 12.05 2.13 6.46
N ARG A 149 12.41 2.91 7.49
CA ARG A 149 13.45 3.96 7.37
C ARG A 149 14.81 3.36 7.02
N GLU A 150 15.12 2.19 7.57
CA GLU A 150 16.39 1.50 7.28
C GLU A 150 16.46 1.02 5.82
N VAL A 151 15.42 0.32 5.34
CA VAL A 151 15.42 -0.24 3.98
C VAL A 151 15.31 0.82 2.89
N THR A 152 14.74 1.99 3.20
CA THR A 152 14.61 3.10 2.24
C THR A 152 15.73 4.14 2.35
N GLY A 153 16.63 4.02 3.32
CA GLY A 153 17.70 5.00 3.56
C GLY A 153 17.27 6.26 4.31
N GLY A 154 16.05 6.34 4.77
CA GLY A 154 15.51 7.50 5.49
C GLY A 154 15.15 8.69 4.61
N GLY A 155 14.73 9.78 5.21
CA GLY A 155 14.39 11.03 4.51
C GLY A 155 13.07 11.00 3.72
N ILE A 156 12.28 9.92 3.86
CA ILE A 156 10.99 9.78 3.20
C ILE A 156 9.89 10.44 4.04
N ALA A 157 8.96 11.12 3.39
CA ALA A 157 7.80 11.73 4.04
C ALA A 157 6.96 10.68 4.78
N GLU A 158 6.47 11.05 5.95
CA GLU A 158 5.60 10.23 6.78
C GLU A 158 4.28 10.97 6.99
N LEU A 159 3.18 10.34 6.60
CA LEU A 159 1.83 10.91 6.64
C LEU A 159 0.95 10.11 7.59
N PRO A 160 0.05 10.75 8.33
CA PRO A 160 -0.98 10.00 9.05
C PRO A 160 -1.94 9.30 8.08
N CYS A 161 -2.48 8.16 8.48
CA CYS A 161 -3.44 7.40 7.68
C CYS A 161 -4.84 8.04 7.75
N GLU A 162 -4.96 9.19 7.11
CA GLU A 162 -6.17 10.00 7.04
C GLU A 162 -6.33 10.57 5.62
N THR A 163 -7.51 10.47 5.06
CA THR A 163 -7.77 10.93 3.69
C THR A 163 -7.41 12.40 3.48
N SER A 164 -7.66 13.25 4.47
CA SER A 164 -7.31 14.68 4.42
C SER A 164 -5.81 14.95 4.28
N ALA A 165 -4.98 14.15 4.97
CA ALA A 165 -3.52 14.24 4.88
C ALA A 165 -3.01 13.78 3.50
N LEU A 166 -3.58 12.72 2.97
CA LEU A 166 -3.25 12.21 1.63
C LEU A 166 -3.62 13.21 0.54
N ARG A 167 -4.79 13.81 0.62
CA ARG A 167 -5.23 14.86 -0.32
C ARG A 167 -4.32 16.08 -0.30
N ARG A 168 -3.89 16.51 0.91
CA ARG A 168 -2.97 17.65 1.06
C ARG A 168 -1.62 17.35 0.42
N TRP A 169 -1.03 16.20 0.74
CA TRP A 169 0.24 15.77 0.16
C TRP A 169 0.18 15.71 -1.37
N TRP A 170 -0.89 15.14 -1.94
CA TRP A 170 -1.07 15.05 -3.39
C TRP A 170 -1.20 16.42 -4.06
N ARG A 171 -1.98 17.32 -3.45
CA ARG A 171 -2.20 18.69 -3.96
C ARG A 171 -0.91 19.51 -3.93
N ASP A 172 -0.17 19.48 -2.83
CA ASP A 172 1.06 20.24 -2.66
C ASP A 172 2.10 19.82 -3.71
N ARG A 173 2.17 18.54 -4.01
CA ARG A 173 2.97 17.96 -5.07
C ARG A 173 2.54 18.41 -6.47
N SER A 174 1.24 18.50 -6.72
CA SER A 174 0.70 18.95 -8.01
C SER A 174 1.00 20.43 -8.27
N VAL A 175 1.05 21.26 -7.23
CA VAL A 175 1.42 22.69 -7.33
C VAL A 175 2.90 22.84 -7.66
N ALA A 176 3.77 22.02 -7.07
CA ALA A 176 5.21 22.04 -7.37
C ALA A 176 5.50 21.70 -8.85
N ARG A 177 4.68 20.89 -9.49
CA ARG A 177 4.80 20.54 -10.93
C ARG A 177 4.40 21.64 -11.89
N LEU A 178 3.65 22.64 -11.44
CA LEU A 178 3.17 23.76 -12.25
C LEU A 178 4.01 25.03 -12.08
N SER A 179 4.98 25.00 -11.19
CA SER A 179 5.91 26.10 -10.92
C SER A 179 7.24 25.89 -11.61
#